data_94c9c18ef38d1705fc5ed01ad74883e3
#
_entry.id   94c9c18ef38d1705fc5ed01ad74883e3
#
_cell.length_a   1.000
_cell.length_b   1.000
_cell.length_c   1.000
_cell.angle_alpha   90.00
_cell.angle_beta   90.00
_cell.angle_gamma   90.00
#
_symmetry.space_group_name_H-M   'P 1'
#
loop_
_entity.id
_entity.type
_entity.pdbx_description
1 polymer ?
#
loop_
_entity_poly.entity_id
_entity_poly.type
_entity_poly.pdbx_seq_one_letter_code
_entity_poly.pdbx_strand_id
1 'polypeptide(L)'
;MGVMRFAVHPTGLFDDWPEVHRAYISGVDQAAWPTRIEVAGNQLLCRRQNSDSGKLNIAWPVPGFGRPVLATASLPERQHSYILAVELARGKIVQVRNQLAVWQAAGMAIPEDFVPLHREAHRLLARSVAVQHDPAEASEFAQQAIIKECEAAEVLTRSYVSQRLEVRHRQYPQLPTVFGCSLGDSPLAPEQQQQFLSGFNGAAVPLQWRYIEPEEGDYRWETYDAQVDWGMENQLLLRGGPLVDLSPNGLPKWLSQWEHDYWNLQSFVCDFIETVISRYLGRIRIWEIAARPNAGGALALTEENRLTLVAKILEVARQVDQEGQFLLRIDQPWGEYQARGQHKLSPMHFADALVRAGMDLSAINLEIGVGYSPMGSASRDLIDFSRMIDQWSVLGLPLQVTLAFPSAAEHDPNQTTDLEVDARSWKILASEEAQARWIEDYVPLLLAKPSVLAVFWNHLSDAQPHRFPHAGLVRPDGQAKAAHASIVRLRELHW
;
A
#
# COMPACT_ATOMS: atom_id res chain seq x y z
N MET A 1 -5.21 6.32 30.91
CA MET A 1 -4.94 7.07 29.68
C MET A 1 -3.48 7.48 29.65
N GLY A 2 -2.76 7.10 28.61
CA GLY A 2 -1.34 7.43 28.44
C GLY A 2 -1.14 8.68 27.59
N VAL A 3 -0.09 9.44 27.86
CA VAL A 3 0.29 10.64 27.07
C VAL A 3 1.78 10.63 26.82
N MET A 4 2.18 10.45 25.57
CA MET A 4 3.55 10.67 25.16
C MET A 4 3.73 12.12 24.70
N ARG A 5 4.82 12.74 25.14
CA ARG A 5 5.12 14.16 24.89
C ARG A 5 6.40 14.28 24.09
N PHE A 6 6.36 15.08 23.01
CA PHE A 6 7.51 15.34 22.18
C PHE A 6 7.69 16.85 21.98
N ALA A 7 8.89 17.34 22.22
CA ALA A 7 9.29 18.70 21.85
C ALA A 7 9.73 18.71 20.38
N VAL A 8 9.21 19.64 19.60
CA VAL A 8 9.49 19.82 18.17
C VAL A 8 10.27 21.09 17.94
N HIS A 9 11.38 21.00 17.24
CA HIS A 9 12.21 22.12 16.82
C HIS A 9 12.60 21.96 15.34
N PRO A 10 12.62 23.08 14.56
CA PRO A 10 12.17 24.41 14.93
C PRO A 10 10.64 24.49 15.15
N THR A 11 10.19 25.45 15.96
CA THR A 11 8.76 25.60 16.29
C THR A 11 7.89 25.95 15.09
N GLY A 12 8.43 26.68 14.10
CA GLY A 12 7.74 27.00 12.84
C GLY A 12 7.45 25.78 11.92
N LEU A 13 7.91 24.58 12.28
CA LEU A 13 7.59 23.37 11.51
C LEU A 13 6.07 23.11 11.46
N PHE A 14 5.34 23.43 12.53
CA PHE A 14 3.89 23.22 12.59
C PHE A 14 3.09 24.12 11.62
N ASP A 15 3.67 25.22 11.12
CA ASP A 15 2.98 26.16 10.23
C ASP A 15 2.70 25.54 8.83
N ASP A 16 3.52 24.56 8.40
CA ASP A 16 3.38 23.87 7.11
C ASP A 16 3.52 22.35 7.28
N TRP A 17 2.80 21.77 8.24
CA TRP A 17 2.88 20.33 8.52
C TRP A 17 1.52 19.70 8.84
N PRO A 18 0.57 19.70 7.89
CA PRO A 18 -0.77 19.15 8.13
C PRO A 18 -0.76 17.64 8.45
N GLU A 19 0.23 16.90 7.96
CA GLU A 19 0.39 15.46 8.17
C GLU A 19 0.67 15.09 9.64
N VAL A 20 1.08 16.06 10.48
CA VAL A 20 1.29 15.84 11.92
C VAL A 20 0.06 15.23 12.60
N HIS A 21 -1.14 15.60 12.15
CA HIS A 21 -2.39 15.08 12.67
C HIS A 21 -2.65 13.61 12.29
N ARG A 22 -1.88 13.07 11.34
CA ARG A 22 -1.93 11.66 10.94
C ARG A 22 -0.94 10.79 11.70
N ALA A 23 -0.12 11.36 12.59
CA ALA A 23 0.78 10.61 13.44
C ALA A 23 0.00 9.63 14.34
N TYR A 24 0.64 8.54 14.67
CA TYR A 24 0.05 7.51 15.54
C TYR A 24 1.11 6.76 16.33
N ILE A 25 0.68 6.14 17.42
CA ILE A 25 1.52 5.22 18.19
C ILE A 25 1.22 3.79 17.73
N SER A 26 2.26 2.97 17.56
CA SER A 26 2.13 1.54 17.29
C SER A 26 2.77 0.68 18.37
N GLY A 27 2.25 -0.53 18.54
CA GLY A 27 2.78 -1.56 19.43
C GLY A 27 4.03 -2.24 18.88
N VAL A 28 4.44 -3.31 19.56
CA VAL A 28 5.56 -4.17 19.14
C VAL A 28 5.22 -4.99 17.88
N ASP A 29 3.95 -5.30 17.71
CA ASP A 29 3.33 -5.94 16.55
C ASP A 29 3.16 -5.02 15.34
N GLN A 30 3.56 -3.75 15.48
CA GLN A 30 3.40 -2.66 14.53
C GLN A 30 1.93 -2.26 14.24
N ALA A 31 0.96 -2.85 14.94
CA ALA A 31 -0.43 -2.41 14.85
C ALA A 31 -0.59 -0.98 15.38
N ALA A 32 -1.26 -0.13 14.61
CA ALA A 32 -1.55 1.23 15.02
C ALA A 32 -2.59 1.24 16.14
N TRP A 33 -2.31 2.00 17.19
CA TRP A 33 -3.27 2.19 18.28
C TRP A 33 -4.08 3.46 18.08
N PRO A 34 -5.34 3.50 18.50
CA PRO A 34 -6.12 4.73 18.54
C PRO A 34 -5.35 5.83 19.27
N THR A 35 -4.99 6.87 18.53
CA THR A 35 -4.10 7.93 19.02
C THR A 35 -4.69 9.28 18.65
N ARG A 36 -4.94 10.13 19.66
CA ARG A 36 -5.33 11.53 19.44
C ARG A 36 -4.09 12.41 19.52
N ILE A 37 -3.89 13.17 18.45
CA ILE A 37 -2.77 14.11 18.33
C ILE A 37 -3.24 15.52 18.69
N GLU A 38 -2.49 16.19 19.57
CA GLU A 38 -2.71 17.58 19.97
C GLU A 38 -1.37 18.33 19.84
N VAL A 39 -1.42 19.54 19.30
CA VAL A 39 -0.29 20.44 19.21
C VAL A 39 -0.50 21.58 20.19
N ALA A 40 0.47 21.83 21.07
CA ALA A 40 0.42 22.88 22.09
C ALA A 40 1.78 23.61 22.16
N GLY A 41 1.88 24.79 21.52
CA GLY A 41 3.16 25.50 21.37
C GLY A 41 4.14 24.66 20.55
N ASN A 42 5.29 24.34 21.14
CA ASN A 42 6.29 23.46 20.52
C ASN A 42 6.15 21.99 20.91
N GLN A 43 5.03 21.60 21.50
CA GLN A 43 4.79 20.24 21.99
C GLN A 43 3.81 19.50 21.11
N LEU A 44 4.17 18.26 20.75
CA LEU A 44 3.27 17.26 20.19
C LEU A 44 2.86 16.31 21.31
N LEU A 45 1.55 16.20 21.56
CA LEU A 45 0.96 15.35 22.58
C LEU A 45 0.21 14.20 21.90
N CYS A 46 0.63 12.97 22.15
CA CYS A 46 0.01 11.76 21.64
C CYS A 46 -0.76 11.08 22.77
N ARG A 47 -2.11 11.21 22.77
CA ARG A 47 -3.00 10.62 23.78
C ARG A 47 -3.53 9.29 23.29
N ARG A 48 -3.57 8.31 24.18
CA ARG A 48 -4.00 6.94 23.91
C ARG A 48 -4.70 6.32 25.13
N GLN A 49 -5.38 5.19 24.93
CA GLN A 49 -6.12 4.53 26.01
C GLN A 49 -5.20 3.82 27.00
N ASN A 50 -4.10 3.24 26.54
CA ASN A 50 -3.11 2.55 27.38
C ASN A 50 -1.86 3.42 27.64
N SER A 51 -1.00 2.97 28.58
CA SER A 51 0.29 3.60 28.92
C SER A 51 1.50 2.75 28.50
N ASP A 52 1.29 1.70 27.70
CA ASP A 52 2.36 0.79 27.27
C ASP A 52 3.42 1.53 26.45
N SER A 53 4.63 0.99 26.41
CA SER A 53 5.68 1.51 25.51
C SER A 53 5.28 1.34 24.06
N GLY A 54 5.50 2.35 23.25
CA GLY A 54 5.13 2.32 21.82
C GLY A 54 6.05 3.17 20.97
N LYS A 55 5.91 3.03 19.65
CA LYS A 55 6.65 3.81 18.65
C LYS A 55 5.73 4.92 18.11
N LEU A 56 6.21 6.14 18.09
CA LEU A 56 5.56 7.20 17.32
C LEU A 56 5.92 7.03 15.84
N ASN A 57 4.92 6.96 15.00
CA ASN A 57 5.03 6.96 13.53
C ASN A 57 4.50 8.31 13.03
N ILE A 58 5.30 9.05 12.27
CA ILE A 58 4.96 10.39 11.85
C ILE A 58 5.62 10.73 10.51
N ALA A 59 4.86 11.32 9.59
CA ALA A 59 5.42 11.89 8.36
C ALA A 59 6.35 13.04 8.73
N TRP A 60 7.65 12.89 8.45
CA TRP A 60 8.68 13.85 8.87
C TRP A 60 9.35 14.48 7.66
N PRO A 61 9.49 15.83 7.62
CA PRO A 61 10.15 16.47 6.50
C PRO A 61 11.65 16.16 6.51
N VAL A 62 12.09 15.49 5.45
CA VAL A 62 13.50 15.12 5.23
C VAL A 62 13.95 15.73 3.91
N PRO A 63 14.83 16.75 3.91
CA PRO A 63 15.38 17.33 2.69
C PRO A 63 15.90 16.27 1.71
N GLY A 64 15.45 16.32 0.46
CA GLY A 64 15.77 15.32 -0.58
C GLY A 64 14.94 14.04 -0.56
N PHE A 65 14.10 13.83 0.45
CA PHE A 65 13.28 12.62 0.60
C PHE A 65 11.76 12.89 0.73
N GLY A 66 11.35 14.15 0.73
CA GLY A 66 9.96 14.55 0.97
C GLY A 66 9.57 14.42 2.44
N ARG A 67 8.40 13.83 2.68
CA ARG A 67 7.84 13.63 4.03
C ARG A 67 7.54 12.16 4.31
N PRO A 68 8.56 11.27 4.31
CA PRO A 68 8.34 9.86 4.61
C PRO A 68 7.91 9.70 6.06
N VAL A 69 7.08 8.69 6.33
CA VAL A 69 6.79 8.31 7.72
C VAL A 69 8.05 7.71 8.34
N LEU A 70 8.54 8.34 9.40
CA LEU A 70 9.59 7.82 10.25
C LEU A 70 9.00 7.32 11.57
N ALA A 71 9.66 6.34 12.17
CA ALA A 71 9.26 5.77 13.44
C ALA A 71 10.36 5.99 14.50
N THR A 72 9.96 6.33 15.73
CA THR A 72 10.88 6.30 16.88
C THR A 72 11.23 4.86 17.26
N ALA A 73 12.19 4.68 18.14
CA ALA A 73 12.26 3.43 18.90
C ALA A 73 11.00 3.27 19.80
N SER A 74 10.80 2.08 20.37
CA SER A 74 9.76 1.91 21.38
C SER A 74 10.12 2.72 22.63
N LEU A 75 9.26 3.66 22.98
CA LEU A 75 9.48 4.61 24.07
C LEU A 75 8.45 4.39 25.19
N PRO A 76 8.86 4.39 26.47
CA PRO A 76 7.93 4.39 27.59
C PRO A 76 7.29 5.77 27.76
N GLU A 77 6.16 5.82 28.45
CA GLU A 77 5.59 7.07 28.91
C GLU A 77 6.50 7.72 29.98
N ARG A 78 6.68 9.03 29.90
CA ARG A 78 7.42 9.80 30.92
C ARG A 78 6.87 11.22 31.07
N GLN A 79 7.19 11.88 32.19
CA GLN A 79 6.73 13.24 32.45
C GLN A 79 7.40 14.30 31.55
N HIS A 80 8.71 14.13 31.32
CA HIS A 80 9.47 15.06 30.45
C HIS A 80 9.30 14.71 28.98
N SER A 81 9.22 15.73 28.14
CA SER A 81 9.11 15.54 26.69
C SER A 81 10.37 14.92 26.12
N TYR A 82 10.20 14.07 25.10
CA TYR A 82 11.27 13.62 24.22
C TYR A 82 11.57 14.73 23.20
N ILE A 83 12.79 14.88 22.75
CA ILE A 83 13.12 15.71 21.58
C ILE A 83 12.81 14.85 20.35
N LEU A 84 11.78 15.25 19.58
CA LEU A 84 11.23 14.40 18.52
C LEU A 84 12.29 13.99 17.49
N ALA A 85 13.03 14.94 16.94
CA ALA A 85 14.06 14.68 15.93
C ALA A 85 15.11 13.67 16.41
N VAL A 86 15.52 13.75 17.69
CA VAL A 86 16.50 12.82 18.28
C VAL A 86 15.97 11.38 18.31
N GLU A 87 14.72 11.22 18.70
CA GLU A 87 14.12 9.88 18.77
C GLU A 87 13.79 9.31 17.37
N LEU A 88 13.47 10.16 16.39
CA LEU A 88 13.31 9.73 14.99
C LEU A 88 14.67 9.32 14.38
N ALA A 89 15.74 10.09 14.62
CA ALA A 89 17.09 9.72 14.20
C ALA A 89 17.53 8.38 14.78
N ARG A 90 17.30 8.19 16.09
CA ARG A 90 17.55 6.90 16.78
C ARG A 90 16.76 5.77 16.16
N GLY A 91 15.45 5.99 15.94
CA GLY A 91 14.56 5.00 15.34
C GLY A 91 15.02 4.59 13.93
N LYS A 92 15.38 5.56 13.09
CA LYS A 92 15.83 5.32 11.72
C LYS A 92 17.15 4.55 11.68
N ILE A 93 18.13 4.92 12.49
CA ILE A 93 19.41 4.21 12.58
C ILE A 93 19.19 2.77 13.05
N VAL A 94 18.34 2.54 14.04
CA VAL A 94 18.00 1.18 14.51
C VAL A 94 17.31 0.37 13.39
N GLN A 95 16.41 0.98 12.65
CA GLN A 95 15.72 0.35 11.52
C GLN A 95 16.73 -0.14 10.47
N VAL A 96 17.62 0.74 10.02
CA VAL A 96 18.61 0.42 8.99
C VAL A 96 19.60 -0.65 9.47
N ARG A 97 20.12 -0.50 10.70
CA ARG A 97 21.02 -1.50 11.31
C ARG A 97 20.39 -2.89 11.38
N ASN A 98 19.13 -2.96 11.81
CA ASN A 98 18.42 -4.23 11.93
C ASN A 98 18.19 -4.86 10.54
N GLN A 99 17.82 -4.05 9.54
CA GLN A 99 17.62 -4.54 8.19
C GLN A 99 18.94 -5.01 7.55
N LEU A 100 20.03 -4.26 7.77
CA LEU A 100 21.37 -4.66 7.35
C LEU A 100 21.73 -6.05 7.89
N ALA A 101 21.53 -6.26 9.20
CA ALA A 101 21.84 -7.55 9.83
C ALA A 101 21.06 -8.72 9.21
N VAL A 102 19.78 -8.52 8.90
CA VAL A 102 18.91 -9.51 8.23
C VAL A 102 19.45 -9.82 6.83
N TRP A 103 19.77 -8.81 6.04
CA TRP A 103 20.24 -8.99 4.67
C TRP A 103 21.64 -9.58 4.59
N GLN A 104 22.54 -9.19 5.52
CA GLN A 104 23.86 -9.82 5.65
C GLN A 104 23.77 -11.30 6.01
N ALA A 105 22.90 -11.66 6.95
CA ALA A 105 22.65 -13.05 7.31
C ALA A 105 22.09 -13.87 6.12
N ALA A 106 21.39 -13.22 5.19
CA ALA A 106 20.91 -13.80 3.93
C ALA A 106 21.97 -13.80 2.81
N GLY A 107 23.22 -13.40 3.08
CA GLY A 107 24.33 -13.44 2.13
C GLY A 107 24.52 -12.20 1.26
N MET A 108 23.88 -11.07 1.60
CA MET A 108 24.05 -9.81 0.88
C MET A 108 25.46 -9.22 1.12
N ALA A 109 26.15 -8.82 0.06
CA ALA A 109 27.36 -8.00 0.16
C ALA A 109 27.02 -6.55 0.49
N ILE A 110 27.75 -5.97 1.47
CA ILE A 110 27.51 -4.56 1.86
C ILE A 110 28.15 -3.64 0.80
N PRO A 111 27.41 -2.65 0.26
CA PRO A 111 28.00 -1.68 -0.65
C PRO A 111 28.99 -0.76 0.08
N GLU A 112 30.10 -0.44 -0.59
CA GLU A 112 31.15 0.39 0.00
C GLU A 112 30.67 1.79 0.42
N ASP A 113 29.79 2.38 -0.38
CA ASP A 113 29.23 3.72 -0.14
C ASP A 113 28.29 3.78 1.08
N PHE A 114 27.76 2.65 1.54
CA PHE A 114 26.89 2.58 2.72
C PHE A 114 27.63 2.91 4.01
N VAL A 115 28.82 2.34 4.19
CA VAL A 115 29.55 2.38 5.47
C VAL A 115 29.86 3.81 5.93
N PRO A 116 30.40 4.71 5.08
CA PRO A 116 30.68 6.08 5.50
C PRO A 116 29.42 6.86 5.85
N LEU A 117 28.30 6.71 5.13
CA LEU A 117 27.04 7.38 5.39
C LEU A 117 26.46 6.93 6.74
N HIS A 118 26.36 5.65 6.97
CA HIS A 118 25.85 5.06 8.20
C HIS A 118 26.71 5.48 9.42
N ARG A 119 28.04 5.49 9.28
CA ARG A 119 28.95 5.94 10.34
C ARG A 119 28.76 7.43 10.67
N GLU A 120 28.60 8.27 9.64
CA GLU A 120 28.35 9.70 9.83
C GLU A 120 27.02 9.97 10.52
N ALA A 121 25.93 9.26 10.15
CA ALA A 121 24.67 9.33 10.84
C ALA A 121 24.79 8.99 12.34
N HIS A 122 25.53 7.93 12.67
CA HIS A 122 25.82 7.56 14.06
C HIS A 122 26.59 8.65 14.81
N ARG A 123 27.60 9.27 14.17
CA ARG A 123 28.39 10.36 14.76
C ARG A 123 27.52 11.58 15.05
N LEU A 124 26.65 11.94 14.12
CA LEU A 124 25.69 13.06 14.26
C LEU A 124 24.67 12.80 15.36
N LEU A 125 24.12 11.57 15.44
CA LEU A 125 23.24 11.20 16.55
C LEU A 125 23.95 11.28 17.89
N ALA A 126 25.22 10.81 18.00
CA ALA A 126 25.97 10.90 19.24
C ALA A 126 26.18 12.38 19.68
N ARG A 127 26.46 13.28 18.74
CA ARG A 127 26.53 14.73 19.00
C ARG A 127 25.18 15.28 19.45
N SER A 128 24.10 14.95 18.76
CA SER A 128 22.75 15.35 19.13
C SER A 128 22.39 14.94 20.56
N VAL A 129 22.74 13.70 20.94
CA VAL A 129 22.51 13.20 22.31
C VAL A 129 23.36 13.95 23.35
N ALA A 130 24.58 14.32 23.03
CA ALA A 130 25.47 15.04 23.94
C ALA A 130 24.98 16.49 24.25
N VAL A 131 24.25 17.11 23.33
CA VAL A 131 23.78 18.50 23.45
C VAL A 131 22.28 18.61 23.76
N GLN A 132 21.64 17.57 24.30
CA GLN A 132 20.18 17.60 24.61
C GLN A 132 19.76 18.68 25.61
N HIS A 133 20.69 19.30 26.31
CA HIS A 133 20.42 20.48 27.16
C HIS A 133 20.00 21.70 26.33
N ASP A 134 20.37 21.76 25.03
CA ASP A 134 19.85 22.68 24.03
C ASP A 134 19.03 21.92 23.01
N PRO A 135 17.69 21.89 23.13
CA PRO A 135 16.83 21.11 22.23
C PRO A 135 16.86 21.55 20.77
N ALA A 136 17.16 22.82 20.50
CA ALA A 136 17.28 23.35 19.14
C ALA A 136 18.52 22.78 18.46
N GLU A 137 19.71 22.91 19.08
CA GLU A 137 20.97 22.39 18.59
C GLU A 137 20.92 20.86 18.45
N ALA A 138 20.33 20.18 19.45
CA ALA A 138 20.14 18.72 19.39
C ALA A 138 19.29 18.30 18.19
N SER A 139 18.22 19.04 17.88
CA SER A 139 17.35 18.77 16.74
C SER A 139 18.04 18.98 15.40
N GLU A 140 18.94 19.98 15.28
CA GLU A 140 19.73 20.21 14.06
C GLU A 140 20.66 19.05 13.75
N PHE A 141 21.43 18.55 14.75
CA PHE A 141 22.27 17.36 14.56
C PHE A 141 21.45 16.12 14.29
N ALA A 142 20.30 15.96 14.94
CA ALA A 142 19.40 14.84 14.70
C ALA A 142 18.84 14.86 13.27
N GLN A 143 18.46 16.05 12.76
CA GLN A 143 17.97 16.20 11.39
C GLN A 143 19.06 15.82 10.37
N GLN A 144 20.30 16.24 10.60
CA GLN A 144 21.43 15.84 9.76
C GLN A 144 21.67 14.32 9.82
N ALA A 145 21.54 13.72 11.01
CA ALA A 145 21.63 12.27 11.17
C ALA A 145 20.54 11.51 10.40
N ILE A 146 19.29 12.03 10.43
CA ILE A 146 18.17 11.47 9.66
C ILE A 146 18.46 11.49 8.16
N ILE A 147 18.93 12.65 7.63
CA ILE A 147 19.26 12.80 6.21
C ILE A 147 20.32 11.77 5.81
N LYS A 148 21.44 11.70 6.55
CA LYS A 148 22.53 10.75 6.25
C LYS A 148 22.09 9.29 6.35
N GLU A 149 21.23 8.98 7.28
CA GLU A 149 20.72 7.62 7.42
C GLU A 149 19.68 7.27 6.35
N CYS A 150 18.90 8.23 5.83
CA CYS A 150 18.03 8.02 4.67
C CYS A 150 18.85 7.80 3.40
N GLU A 151 19.96 8.56 3.20
CA GLU A 151 20.91 8.31 2.11
C GLU A 151 21.52 6.89 2.21
N ALA A 152 21.96 6.49 3.40
CA ALA A 152 22.49 5.15 3.66
C ALA A 152 21.44 4.05 3.39
N ALA A 153 20.21 4.26 3.85
CA ALA A 153 19.08 3.36 3.64
C ALA A 153 18.80 3.13 2.15
N GLU A 154 18.86 4.20 1.34
CA GLU A 154 18.64 4.11 -0.10
C GLU A 154 19.76 3.32 -0.80
N VAL A 155 21.02 3.64 -0.51
CA VAL A 155 22.18 2.89 -1.05
C VAL A 155 22.09 1.40 -0.69
N LEU A 156 21.77 1.10 0.56
CA LEU A 156 21.64 -0.27 1.03
C LEU A 156 20.52 -1.02 0.31
N THR A 157 19.35 -0.39 0.19
CA THR A 157 18.16 -1.03 -0.43
C THR A 157 18.34 -1.23 -1.92
N ARG A 158 18.91 -0.25 -2.65
CA ARG A 158 19.21 -0.39 -4.08
C ARG A 158 20.21 -1.52 -4.34
N SER A 159 21.24 -1.64 -3.50
CA SER A 159 22.20 -2.76 -3.56
C SER A 159 21.53 -4.10 -3.30
N TYR A 160 20.63 -4.18 -2.29
CA TYR A 160 19.83 -5.38 -2.04
C TYR A 160 19.00 -5.77 -3.26
N VAL A 161 18.28 -4.82 -3.87
CA VAL A 161 17.46 -5.05 -5.05
C VAL A 161 18.30 -5.59 -6.20
N SER A 162 19.42 -4.94 -6.51
CA SER A 162 20.33 -5.37 -7.59
C SER A 162 20.83 -6.80 -7.38
N GLN A 163 21.36 -7.11 -6.19
CA GLN A 163 21.90 -8.45 -5.88
C GLN A 163 20.81 -9.53 -5.90
N ARG A 164 19.60 -9.20 -5.41
CA ARG A 164 18.48 -10.16 -5.42
C ARG A 164 17.95 -10.42 -6.83
N LEU A 165 17.82 -9.40 -7.65
CA LEU A 165 17.40 -9.55 -9.06
C LEU A 165 18.43 -10.35 -9.87
N GLU A 166 19.72 -10.09 -9.65
CA GLU A 166 20.78 -10.90 -10.28
C GLU A 166 20.64 -12.40 -9.93
N VAL A 167 20.41 -12.72 -8.66
CA VAL A 167 20.20 -14.11 -8.21
C VAL A 167 18.94 -14.69 -8.86
N ARG A 168 17.84 -13.92 -8.94
CA ARG A 168 16.60 -14.38 -9.58
C ARG A 168 16.80 -14.63 -11.07
N HIS A 169 17.51 -13.76 -11.79
CA HIS A 169 17.78 -13.93 -13.23
C HIS A 169 18.72 -15.09 -13.54
N ARG A 170 19.60 -15.48 -12.61
CA ARG A 170 20.37 -16.73 -12.75
C ARG A 170 19.47 -17.96 -12.72
N GLN A 171 18.36 -17.91 -11.98
CA GLN A 171 17.40 -19.01 -11.87
C GLN A 171 16.33 -18.94 -12.97
N TYR A 172 15.86 -17.73 -13.30
CA TYR A 172 14.79 -17.47 -14.24
C TYR A 172 15.23 -16.39 -15.22
N PRO A 173 15.57 -16.71 -16.49
CA PRO A 173 15.94 -15.70 -17.49
C PRO A 173 14.85 -14.63 -17.64
N GLN A 174 13.59 -15.06 -17.63
CA GLN A 174 12.39 -14.20 -17.49
C GLN A 174 11.78 -14.43 -16.11
N LEU A 175 11.46 -13.36 -15.39
CA LEU A 175 10.88 -13.50 -14.06
C LEU A 175 9.48 -14.12 -14.13
N PRO A 176 9.17 -15.10 -13.25
CA PRO A 176 7.84 -15.70 -13.19
C PRO A 176 6.79 -14.78 -12.53
N THR A 177 7.20 -13.61 -12.03
CA THR A 177 6.31 -12.62 -11.43
C THR A 177 5.41 -12.04 -12.50
N VAL A 178 4.09 -12.01 -12.27
CA VAL A 178 3.14 -11.35 -13.17
C VAL A 178 3.27 -9.85 -13.03
N PHE A 179 3.35 -9.16 -14.16
CA PHE A 179 3.34 -7.71 -14.21
C PHE A 179 2.10 -7.25 -14.96
N GLY A 180 1.13 -6.67 -14.26
CA GLY A 180 -0.21 -6.44 -14.79
C GLY A 180 -0.76 -5.05 -14.52
N CYS A 181 -1.91 -4.78 -15.15
CA CYS A 181 -2.69 -3.57 -14.95
C CYS A 181 -4.19 -3.89 -15.01
N SER A 182 -5.04 -3.03 -14.41
CA SER A 182 -6.48 -3.12 -14.60
C SER A 182 -6.89 -2.60 -15.98
N LEU A 183 -7.87 -3.26 -16.59
CA LEU A 183 -8.43 -2.89 -17.89
C LEU A 183 -9.40 -1.69 -17.79
N GLY A 184 -9.83 -1.31 -16.57
CA GLY A 184 -10.82 -0.26 -16.36
C GLY A 184 -12.24 -0.70 -16.70
N ASP A 185 -13.17 0.26 -16.65
CA ASP A 185 -14.61 -0.02 -16.76
C ASP A 185 -15.15 0.04 -18.21
N SER A 186 -14.27 0.14 -19.19
CA SER A 186 -14.62 0.12 -20.62
C SER A 186 -13.56 -0.59 -21.47
N PRO A 187 -13.90 -1.12 -22.65
CA PRO A 187 -12.92 -1.72 -23.53
C PRO A 187 -11.82 -0.72 -23.93
N LEU A 188 -10.58 -1.20 -24.02
CA LEU A 188 -9.44 -0.38 -24.42
C LEU A 188 -9.53 -0.03 -25.90
N ALA A 189 -9.28 1.25 -26.24
CA ALA A 189 -9.08 1.69 -27.63
C ALA A 189 -7.84 1.01 -28.23
N PRO A 190 -7.75 0.86 -29.58
CA PRO A 190 -6.64 0.14 -30.23
C PRO A 190 -5.24 0.64 -29.81
N GLU A 191 -5.07 1.95 -29.62
CA GLU A 191 -3.82 2.55 -29.17
C GLU A 191 -3.51 2.18 -27.70
N GLN A 192 -4.53 2.17 -26.84
CA GLN A 192 -4.40 1.75 -25.46
C GLN A 192 -4.11 0.25 -25.34
N GLN A 193 -4.65 -0.58 -26.25
CA GLN A 193 -4.31 -1.99 -26.32
C GLN A 193 -2.81 -2.21 -26.59
N GLN A 194 -2.24 -1.46 -27.53
CA GLN A 194 -0.80 -1.51 -27.81
C GLN A 194 0.03 -1.02 -26.61
N GLN A 195 -0.38 0.09 -25.99
CA GLN A 195 0.26 0.60 -24.77
C GLN A 195 0.22 -0.43 -23.65
N PHE A 196 -0.92 -1.11 -23.44
CA PHE A 196 -1.07 -2.16 -22.45
C PHE A 196 -0.13 -3.34 -22.71
N LEU A 197 -0.15 -3.89 -23.92
CA LEU A 197 0.64 -5.06 -24.29
C LEU A 197 2.15 -4.82 -24.28
N SER A 198 2.60 -3.57 -24.51
CA SER A 198 4.01 -3.21 -24.40
C SER A 198 4.53 -3.26 -22.96
N GLY A 199 3.66 -3.05 -21.97
CA GLY A 199 4.05 -2.94 -20.55
C GLY A 199 3.72 -4.16 -19.69
N PHE A 200 2.68 -4.94 -20.06
CA PHE A 200 2.10 -5.92 -19.14
C PHE A 200 1.92 -7.31 -19.75
N ASN A 201 2.00 -8.34 -18.88
CA ASN A 201 1.70 -9.74 -19.21
C ASN A 201 0.52 -10.29 -18.41
N GLY A 202 -0.09 -9.45 -17.58
CA GLY A 202 -1.29 -9.78 -16.82
C GLY A 202 -2.32 -8.67 -16.90
N ALA A 203 -3.61 -9.03 -16.85
CA ALA A 203 -4.70 -8.08 -16.85
C ALA A 203 -5.68 -8.36 -15.71
N ALA A 204 -6.09 -7.32 -15.00
CA ALA A 204 -7.19 -7.40 -14.06
C ALA A 204 -8.48 -6.93 -14.75
N VAL A 205 -9.46 -7.83 -14.89
CA VAL A 205 -10.81 -7.53 -15.35
C VAL A 205 -11.62 -7.08 -14.14
N PRO A 206 -12.07 -5.81 -14.08
CA PRO A 206 -12.68 -5.26 -12.86
C PRO A 206 -14.17 -5.66 -12.75
N LEU A 207 -14.42 -6.92 -12.45
CA LEU A 207 -15.75 -7.51 -12.32
C LEU A 207 -16.49 -7.00 -11.07
N GLN A 208 -16.64 -5.67 -10.96
CA GLN A 208 -17.25 -5.02 -9.80
C GLN A 208 -18.78 -5.15 -9.83
N TRP A 209 -19.34 -5.72 -8.78
CA TRP A 209 -20.78 -5.95 -8.67
C TRP A 209 -21.65 -4.73 -8.98
N ARG A 210 -21.30 -3.56 -8.41
CA ARG A 210 -22.07 -2.31 -8.60
C ARG A 210 -22.27 -1.87 -10.05
N TYR A 211 -21.39 -2.32 -10.96
CA TYR A 211 -21.48 -2.00 -12.40
C TYR A 211 -22.06 -3.15 -13.21
N ILE A 212 -21.84 -4.40 -12.75
CA ILE A 212 -22.42 -5.58 -13.39
C ILE A 212 -23.91 -5.66 -13.13
N GLU A 213 -24.36 -5.37 -11.91
CA GLU A 213 -25.75 -5.43 -11.50
C GLU A 213 -26.17 -4.11 -10.80
N PRO A 214 -26.27 -2.99 -11.57
CA PRO A 214 -26.62 -1.69 -11.02
C PRO A 214 -28.06 -1.63 -10.46
N GLU A 215 -28.97 -2.47 -10.97
CA GLU A 215 -30.33 -2.73 -10.49
C GLU A 215 -30.49 -4.23 -10.28
N GLU A 216 -31.28 -4.63 -9.28
CA GLU A 216 -31.49 -6.04 -8.92
C GLU A 216 -31.96 -6.86 -10.13
N GLY A 217 -31.21 -7.88 -10.51
CA GLY A 217 -31.50 -8.77 -11.65
C GLY A 217 -31.11 -8.22 -13.04
N ASP A 218 -30.64 -6.96 -13.15
CA ASP A 218 -30.20 -6.35 -14.43
C ASP A 218 -28.68 -6.49 -14.60
N TYR A 219 -28.24 -7.61 -15.18
CA TYR A 219 -26.83 -7.91 -15.38
C TYR A 219 -26.28 -7.37 -16.70
N ARG A 220 -25.15 -6.66 -16.64
CA ARG A 220 -24.42 -6.03 -17.76
C ARG A 220 -23.07 -6.67 -17.96
N TRP A 221 -22.98 -7.62 -18.90
CA TRP A 221 -21.78 -8.43 -19.11
C TRP A 221 -20.93 -8.01 -20.30
N GLU A 222 -21.47 -7.24 -21.24
CA GLU A 222 -20.88 -7.02 -22.58
C GLU A 222 -19.45 -6.47 -22.52
N THR A 223 -19.21 -5.50 -21.65
CA THR A 223 -17.87 -4.92 -21.46
C THR A 223 -16.87 -5.96 -20.93
N TYR A 224 -17.29 -6.72 -19.95
CA TYR A 224 -16.40 -7.69 -19.28
C TYR A 224 -16.16 -8.93 -20.13
N ASP A 225 -17.17 -9.38 -20.90
CA ASP A 225 -17.01 -10.45 -21.88
C ASP A 225 -15.96 -10.06 -22.92
N ALA A 226 -16.08 -8.85 -23.49
CA ALA A 226 -15.11 -8.33 -24.45
C ALA A 226 -13.69 -8.19 -23.86
N GLN A 227 -13.56 -7.77 -22.60
CA GLN A 227 -12.26 -7.68 -21.92
C GLN A 227 -11.64 -9.06 -21.66
N VAL A 228 -12.45 -10.06 -21.29
CA VAL A 228 -11.98 -11.44 -21.07
C VAL A 228 -11.56 -12.05 -22.40
N ASP A 229 -12.35 -11.89 -23.47
CA ASP A 229 -12.02 -12.39 -24.82
C ASP A 229 -10.71 -11.78 -25.30
N TRP A 230 -10.58 -10.44 -25.23
CA TRP A 230 -9.37 -9.75 -25.62
C TRP A 230 -8.13 -10.20 -24.81
N GLY A 231 -8.28 -10.37 -23.50
CA GLY A 231 -7.19 -10.85 -22.66
C GLY A 231 -6.74 -12.27 -22.99
N MET A 232 -7.69 -13.17 -23.32
CA MET A 232 -7.39 -14.53 -23.75
C MET A 232 -6.72 -14.56 -25.12
N GLU A 233 -7.22 -13.78 -26.10
CA GLU A 233 -6.63 -13.66 -27.44
C GLU A 233 -5.17 -13.19 -27.37
N ASN A 234 -4.85 -12.29 -26.43
CA ASN A 234 -3.49 -11.78 -26.23
C ASN A 234 -2.66 -12.58 -25.21
N GLN A 235 -3.14 -13.75 -24.78
CA GLN A 235 -2.44 -14.66 -23.86
C GLN A 235 -2.03 -14.00 -22.53
N LEU A 236 -2.82 -13.03 -22.06
CA LEU A 236 -2.60 -12.39 -20.77
C LEU A 236 -3.05 -13.29 -19.62
N LEU A 237 -2.33 -13.26 -18.50
CA LEU A 237 -2.82 -13.85 -17.27
C LEU A 237 -3.98 -13.02 -16.74
N LEU A 238 -5.18 -13.58 -16.72
CA LEU A 238 -6.37 -12.87 -16.26
C LEU A 238 -6.60 -13.04 -14.77
N ARG A 239 -6.88 -11.93 -14.08
CA ARG A 239 -7.39 -11.85 -12.73
C ARG A 239 -8.78 -11.20 -12.76
N GLY A 240 -9.83 -11.91 -12.35
CA GLY A 240 -11.18 -11.36 -12.23
C GLY A 240 -11.41 -10.72 -10.87
N GLY A 241 -11.97 -9.51 -10.85
CA GLY A 241 -12.33 -8.82 -9.62
C GLY A 241 -11.62 -7.48 -9.40
N PRO A 242 -11.87 -6.83 -8.24
CA PRO A 242 -12.60 -7.39 -7.08
C PRO A 242 -14.08 -7.63 -7.39
N LEU A 243 -14.59 -8.78 -6.94
CA LEU A 243 -16.01 -9.12 -7.14
C LEU A 243 -16.88 -8.31 -6.16
N VAL A 244 -16.51 -8.31 -4.88
CA VAL A 244 -17.20 -7.59 -3.80
C VAL A 244 -16.28 -6.53 -3.22
N ASP A 245 -16.58 -5.27 -3.41
CA ASP A 245 -15.81 -4.15 -2.83
C ASP A 245 -16.54 -3.63 -1.58
N LEU A 246 -15.93 -3.80 -0.41
CA LEU A 246 -16.48 -3.41 0.88
C LEU A 246 -16.10 -1.97 1.30
N SER A 247 -15.58 -1.16 0.39
CA SER A 247 -15.35 0.27 0.62
C SER A 247 -16.65 1.08 0.48
N PRO A 248 -16.69 2.35 0.92
CA PRO A 248 -17.84 3.22 0.69
C PRO A 248 -18.22 3.24 -0.80
N ASN A 249 -19.51 3.09 -1.08
CA ASN A 249 -20.06 3.01 -2.45
C ASN A 249 -19.50 1.87 -3.32
N GLY A 250 -18.88 0.84 -2.73
CA GLY A 250 -18.32 -0.29 -3.46
C GLY A 250 -19.36 -1.32 -3.90
N LEU A 251 -20.51 -1.36 -3.27
CA LEU A 251 -21.62 -2.27 -3.55
C LEU A 251 -22.73 -1.60 -4.39
N PRO A 252 -23.60 -2.37 -5.07
CA PRO A 252 -24.79 -1.85 -5.74
C PRO A 252 -25.68 -1.04 -4.80
N LYS A 253 -26.24 0.09 -5.30
CA LYS A 253 -27.05 0.99 -4.48
C LYS A 253 -28.33 0.34 -3.97
N TRP A 254 -28.92 -0.58 -4.73
CA TRP A 254 -30.14 -1.28 -4.34
C TRP A 254 -29.98 -2.16 -3.09
N LEU A 255 -28.75 -2.58 -2.75
CA LEU A 255 -28.47 -3.30 -1.51
C LEU A 255 -28.67 -2.47 -0.23
N SER A 256 -28.75 -1.15 -0.31
CA SER A 256 -28.95 -0.30 0.86
C SER A 256 -30.26 -0.59 1.61
N GLN A 257 -31.30 -1.09 0.93
CA GLN A 257 -32.53 -1.54 1.57
C GLN A 257 -32.34 -2.73 2.53
N TRP A 258 -31.23 -3.48 2.37
CA TRP A 258 -30.88 -4.65 3.17
C TRP A 258 -29.77 -4.35 4.20
N GLU A 259 -29.42 -3.09 4.40
CA GLU A 259 -28.32 -2.66 5.27
C GLU A 259 -28.39 -3.26 6.69
N HIS A 260 -29.61 -3.44 7.22
CA HIS A 260 -29.83 -3.99 8.57
C HIS A 260 -30.23 -5.47 8.57
N ASP A 261 -30.29 -6.13 7.41
CA ASP A 261 -30.61 -7.54 7.27
C ASP A 261 -29.39 -8.30 6.70
N TYR A 262 -28.48 -8.64 7.61
CA TYR A 262 -27.23 -9.32 7.26
C TYR A 262 -27.45 -10.65 6.51
N TRP A 263 -28.48 -11.42 6.86
CA TRP A 263 -28.72 -12.72 6.25
C TRP A 263 -29.17 -12.62 4.79
N ASN A 264 -30.08 -11.70 4.49
CA ASN A 264 -30.46 -11.43 3.11
C ASN A 264 -29.31 -10.83 2.31
N LEU A 265 -28.58 -9.88 2.89
CA LEU A 265 -27.37 -9.31 2.26
C LEU A 265 -26.35 -10.41 1.91
N GLN A 266 -26.07 -11.33 2.85
CA GLN A 266 -25.18 -12.46 2.61
C GLN A 266 -25.66 -13.35 1.47
N SER A 267 -26.98 -13.62 1.38
CA SER A 267 -27.57 -14.42 0.29
C SER A 267 -27.31 -13.76 -1.07
N PHE A 268 -27.64 -12.48 -1.23
CA PHE A 268 -27.38 -11.74 -2.47
C PHE A 268 -25.91 -11.73 -2.88
N VAL A 269 -25.00 -11.55 -1.90
CA VAL A 269 -23.56 -11.62 -2.16
C VAL A 269 -23.16 -13.00 -2.67
N CYS A 270 -23.66 -14.07 -2.07
CA CYS A 270 -23.37 -15.45 -2.49
C CYS A 270 -23.89 -15.74 -3.89
N ASP A 271 -25.11 -15.31 -4.20
CA ASP A 271 -25.75 -15.49 -5.52
C ASP A 271 -24.96 -14.75 -6.61
N PHE A 272 -24.47 -13.55 -6.34
CA PHE A 272 -23.61 -12.81 -7.25
C PHE A 272 -22.27 -13.54 -7.49
N ILE A 273 -21.61 -14.02 -6.44
CA ILE A 273 -20.35 -14.76 -6.53
C ILE A 273 -20.52 -16.02 -7.38
N GLU A 274 -21.57 -16.79 -7.14
CA GLU A 274 -21.89 -17.99 -7.94
C GLU A 274 -22.11 -17.63 -9.42
N THR A 275 -22.88 -16.58 -9.68
CA THR A 275 -23.20 -16.11 -11.03
C THR A 275 -21.95 -15.70 -11.81
N VAL A 276 -21.10 -14.85 -11.20
CA VAL A 276 -19.89 -14.35 -11.86
C VAL A 276 -18.86 -15.45 -12.11
N ILE A 277 -18.57 -16.28 -11.11
CA ILE A 277 -17.57 -17.33 -11.24
C ILE A 277 -18.05 -18.37 -12.26
N SER A 278 -19.33 -18.78 -12.22
CA SER A 278 -19.89 -19.72 -13.19
C SER A 278 -19.81 -19.21 -14.63
N ARG A 279 -20.04 -17.89 -14.85
CA ARG A 279 -19.96 -17.29 -16.19
C ARG A 279 -18.58 -17.41 -16.82
N TYR A 280 -17.53 -17.21 -16.03
CA TYR A 280 -16.15 -17.19 -16.54
C TYR A 280 -15.34 -18.42 -16.14
N LEU A 281 -16.01 -19.49 -15.68
CA LEU A 281 -15.36 -20.73 -15.30
C LEU A 281 -14.51 -21.29 -16.45
N GLY A 282 -13.27 -21.65 -16.16
CA GLY A 282 -12.29 -22.12 -17.13
C GLY A 282 -11.61 -21.02 -17.98
N ARG A 283 -12.13 -19.79 -17.98
CA ARG A 283 -11.55 -18.62 -18.67
C ARG A 283 -10.73 -17.75 -17.72
N ILE A 284 -11.23 -17.54 -16.51
CA ILE A 284 -10.52 -16.88 -15.41
C ILE A 284 -10.25 -17.94 -14.34
N ARG A 285 -9.02 -17.95 -13.82
CA ARG A 285 -8.61 -18.88 -12.75
C ARG A 285 -8.17 -18.17 -11.48
N ILE A 286 -7.90 -16.87 -11.56
CA ILE A 286 -7.47 -16.06 -10.43
C ILE A 286 -8.57 -15.07 -10.10
N TRP A 287 -9.13 -15.19 -8.92
CA TRP A 287 -10.31 -14.46 -8.48
C TRP A 287 -9.98 -13.57 -7.27
N GLU A 288 -10.10 -12.28 -7.43
CA GLU A 288 -10.07 -11.36 -6.30
C GLU A 288 -11.49 -11.21 -5.76
N ILE A 289 -11.83 -12.05 -4.78
CA ILE A 289 -13.20 -12.26 -4.32
C ILE A 289 -13.75 -11.06 -3.53
N ALA A 290 -12.91 -10.42 -2.72
CA ALA A 290 -13.30 -9.25 -1.96
C ALA A 290 -12.16 -8.23 -1.87
N ALA A 291 -12.52 -6.95 -1.88
CA ALA A 291 -11.59 -5.85 -1.66
C ALA A 291 -11.96 -5.04 -0.41
N ARG A 292 -10.93 -4.62 0.31
CA ARG A 292 -10.98 -3.66 1.43
C ARG A 292 -11.86 -4.08 2.61
N PRO A 293 -12.01 -5.38 2.93
CA PRO A 293 -12.85 -5.81 4.05
C PRO A 293 -12.27 -5.36 5.40
N ASN A 294 -10.96 -5.16 5.48
CA ASN A 294 -10.27 -4.67 6.67
C ASN A 294 -10.67 -3.22 7.01
N ALA A 295 -10.67 -2.33 6.04
CA ALA A 295 -11.07 -0.93 6.21
C ALA A 295 -12.60 -0.76 6.22
N GLY A 296 -13.31 -1.46 5.33
CA GLY A 296 -14.77 -1.45 5.25
C GLY A 296 -15.35 -0.11 4.79
N GLY A 297 -16.58 0.15 5.23
CA GLY A 297 -17.31 1.37 4.93
C GLY A 297 -18.50 1.19 4.00
N ALA A 298 -18.67 0.02 3.37
CA ALA A 298 -19.88 -0.33 2.65
C ALA A 298 -20.97 -0.75 3.66
N LEU A 299 -22.14 -0.13 3.54
CA LEU A 299 -23.29 -0.38 4.42
C LEU A 299 -22.91 -0.29 5.92
N ALA A 300 -23.77 -0.73 6.82
CA ALA A 300 -23.51 -0.75 8.26
C ALA A 300 -22.78 -2.03 8.73
N LEU A 301 -21.94 -2.64 7.89
CA LEU A 301 -21.27 -3.89 8.22
C LEU A 301 -20.21 -3.70 9.30
N THR A 302 -20.38 -4.39 10.43
CA THR A 302 -19.35 -4.49 11.47
C THR A 302 -18.11 -5.24 10.98
N GLU A 303 -16.97 -5.11 11.65
CA GLU A 303 -15.76 -5.89 11.34
C GLU A 303 -16.01 -7.40 11.37
N GLU A 304 -16.78 -7.86 12.36
CA GLU A 304 -17.15 -9.27 12.51
C GLU A 304 -18.03 -9.74 11.33
N ASN A 305 -19.01 -8.93 10.93
CA ASN A 305 -19.86 -9.24 9.79
C ASN A 305 -19.05 -9.29 8.48
N ARG A 306 -18.11 -8.36 8.29
CA ARG A 306 -17.23 -8.38 7.12
C ARG A 306 -16.34 -9.63 7.09
N LEU A 307 -15.78 -10.02 8.24
CA LEU A 307 -14.96 -11.23 8.33
C LEU A 307 -15.77 -12.50 7.99
N THR A 308 -16.97 -12.61 8.58
CA THR A 308 -17.87 -13.74 8.35
C THR A 308 -18.35 -13.77 6.89
N LEU A 309 -18.66 -12.60 6.31
CA LEU A 309 -19.07 -12.49 4.91
C LEU A 309 -17.96 -12.97 3.97
N VAL A 310 -16.71 -12.53 4.19
CA VAL A 310 -15.57 -12.95 3.37
C VAL A 310 -15.35 -14.47 3.48
N ALA A 311 -15.44 -15.04 4.68
CA ALA A 311 -15.36 -16.49 4.87
C ALA A 311 -16.45 -17.21 4.05
N LYS A 312 -17.69 -16.71 4.09
CA LYS A 312 -18.80 -17.30 3.32
C LYS A 312 -18.63 -17.19 1.81
N ILE A 313 -18.15 -16.04 1.33
CA ILE A 313 -17.82 -15.84 -0.08
C ILE A 313 -16.79 -16.87 -0.55
N LEU A 314 -15.73 -17.10 0.24
CA LEU A 314 -14.69 -18.09 -0.07
C LEU A 314 -15.24 -19.51 -0.17
N GLU A 315 -16.14 -19.90 0.75
CA GLU A 315 -16.80 -21.20 0.71
C GLU A 315 -17.60 -21.38 -0.60
N VAL A 316 -18.41 -20.39 -0.95
CA VAL A 316 -19.22 -20.43 -2.19
C VAL A 316 -18.33 -20.46 -3.43
N ALA A 317 -17.33 -19.58 -3.49
CA ALA A 317 -16.39 -19.52 -4.61
C ALA A 317 -15.69 -20.87 -4.83
N ARG A 318 -15.25 -21.53 -3.76
CA ARG A 318 -14.61 -22.85 -3.82
C ARG A 318 -15.56 -23.95 -4.26
N GLN A 319 -16.85 -23.88 -3.93
CA GLN A 319 -17.87 -24.83 -4.40
C GLN A 319 -18.09 -24.72 -5.90
N VAL A 320 -18.03 -23.51 -6.46
CA VAL A 320 -18.24 -23.25 -7.90
C VAL A 320 -16.96 -23.57 -8.71
N ASP A 321 -15.79 -23.13 -8.23
CA ASP A 321 -14.51 -23.34 -8.91
C ASP A 321 -13.50 -23.99 -7.96
N GLN A 322 -13.41 -25.34 -8.03
CA GLN A 322 -12.52 -26.12 -7.16
C GLN A 322 -11.03 -25.90 -7.46
N GLU A 323 -10.69 -25.52 -8.69
CA GLU A 323 -9.32 -25.27 -9.15
C GLU A 323 -8.94 -23.77 -9.10
N GLY A 324 -9.91 -22.90 -8.82
CA GLY A 324 -9.74 -21.44 -8.78
C GLY A 324 -8.75 -21.01 -7.69
N GLN A 325 -8.02 -19.94 -7.96
CA GLN A 325 -7.16 -19.27 -6.99
C GLN A 325 -7.89 -18.05 -6.44
N PHE A 326 -8.13 -18.03 -5.14
CA PHE A 326 -8.91 -16.98 -4.48
C PHE A 326 -8.02 -16.03 -3.68
N LEU A 327 -8.19 -14.74 -3.95
CA LEU A 327 -7.40 -13.66 -3.37
C LEU A 327 -8.29 -12.72 -2.56
N LEU A 328 -7.70 -12.15 -1.53
CA LEU A 328 -8.29 -11.07 -0.75
C LEU A 328 -7.47 -9.80 -0.94
N ARG A 329 -8.10 -8.67 -1.33
CA ARG A 329 -7.45 -7.37 -1.40
C ARG A 329 -7.54 -6.67 -0.06
N ILE A 330 -6.40 -6.39 0.53
CA ILE A 330 -6.23 -5.64 1.78
C ILE A 330 -5.82 -4.20 1.45
N ASP A 331 -6.57 -3.24 1.95
CA ASP A 331 -6.27 -1.81 1.82
C ASP A 331 -5.34 -1.34 2.94
N GLN A 332 -4.49 -0.36 2.64
CA GLN A 332 -3.60 0.31 3.59
C GLN A 332 -2.85 -0.69 4.49
N PRO A 333 -1.93 -1.50 3.94
CA PRO A 333 -1.32 -2.63 4.64
C PRO A 333 -0.50 -2.24 5.89
N TRP A 334 -0.12 -0.96 6.07
CA TRP A 334 0.47 -0.44 7.33
C TRP A 334 -0.56 -0.22 8.45
N GLY A 335 -1.86 -0.22 8.14
CA GLY A 335 -2.91 -0.08 9.14
C GLY A 335 -3.08 1.33 9.72
N GLU A 336 -2.65 2.37 9.03
CA GLU A 336 -2.70 3.77 9.52
C GLU A 336 -4.12 4.22 9.90
N TYR A 337 -5.14 3.70 9.20
CA TYR A 337 -6.55 4.01 9.46
C TYR A 337 -7.03 3.61 10.87
N GLN A 338 -6.41 2.58 11.48
CA GLN A 338 -6.76 2.12 12.83
C GLN A 338 -6.55 3.20 13.89
N ALA A 339 -5.58 4.08 13.66
CA ALA A 339 -5.28 5.15 14.63
C ALA A 339 -6.45 6.10 14.88
N ARG A 340 -7.43 6.17 13.97
CA ARG A 340 -8.56 7.12 13.98
C ARG A 340 -9.93 6.47 14.00
N GLY A 341 -10.02 5.20 13.69
CA GLY A 341 -11.27 4.45 13.64
C GLY A 341 -11.49 3.59 14.89
N GLN A 342 -12.67 2.99 14.96
CA GLN A 342 -13.00 1.97 15.97
C GLN A 342 -12.72 0.57 15.41
N HIS A 343 -11.52 0.37 14.86
CA HIS A 343 -11.12 -0.93 14.34
C HIS A 343 -10.45 -1.76 15.42
N LYS A 344 -10.86 -3.01 15.57
CA LYS A 344 -10.31 -3.98 16.52
C LYS A 344 -9.20 -4.83 15.92
N LEU A 345 -9.29 -5.09 14.61
CA LEU A 345 -8.36 -5.92 13.87
C LEU A 345 -7.42 -5.06 13.02
N SER A 346 -6.13 -5.30 13.12
CA SER A 346 -5.19 -4.75 12.14
C SER A 346 -5.41 -5.41 10.77
N PRO A 347 -4.96 -4.79 9.67
CA PRO A 347 -5.05 -5.42 8.35
C PRO A 347 -4.50 -6.84 8.33
N MET A 348 -3.36 -7.04 9.01
CA MET A 348 -2.72 -8.34 9.12
C MET A 348 -3.52 -9.30 9.99
N HIS A 349 -4.06 -8.86 11.13
CA HIS A 349 -4.89 -9.72 11.99
C HIS A 349 -6.19 -10.12 11.29
N PHE A 350 -6.76 -9.25 10.44
CA PHE A 350 -7.93 -9.59 9.63
C PHE A 350 -7.62 -10.74 8.66
N ALA A 351 -6.50 -10.65 7.94
CA ALA A 351 -6.07 -11.69 7.02
C ALA A 351 -5.67 -12.98 7.75
N ASP A 352 -4.92 -12.88 8.86
CA ASP A 352 -4.50 -14.02 9.70
C ASP A 352 -5.70 -14.80 10.26
N ALA A 353 -6.78 -14.11 10.63
CA ALA A 353 -8.00 -14.76 11.10
C ALA A 353 -8.61 -15.70 10.04
N LEU A 354 -8.64 -15.28 8.77
CA LEU A 354 -9.11 -16.12 7.66
C LEU A 354 -8.17 -17.27 7.37
N VAL A 355 -6.85 -17.03 7.38
CA VAL A 355 -5.84 -18.08 7.19
C VAL A 355 -5.95 -19.16 8.27
N ARG A 356 -6.04 -18.76 9.54
CA ARG A 356 -6.20 -19.71 10.68
C ARG A 356 -7.53 -20.43 10.68
N ALA A 357 -8.58 -19.82 10.14
CA ALA A 357 -9.87 -20.48 9.95
C ALA A 357 -9.84 -21.53 8.81
N GLY A 358 -8.73 -21.68 8.09
CA GLY A 358 -8.59 -22.63 7.00
C GLY A 358 -9.39 -22.27 5.76
N MET A 359 -9.58 -20.97 5.50
CA MET A 359 -10.43 -20.49 4.40
C MET A 359 -9.81 -20.64 2.99
N ASP A 360 -8.73 -21.40 2.85
CA ASP A 360 -8.08 -21.75 1.57
C ASP A 360 -7.83 -20.55 0.64
N LEU A 361 -7.31 -19.47 1.22
CA LEU A 361 -6.81 -18.32 0.46
C LEU A 361 -5.55 -18.72 -0.31
N SER A 362 -5.52 -18.44 -1.61
CA SER A 362 -4.37 -18.74 -2.47
C SER A 362 -3.29 -17.65 -2.40
N ALA A 363 -3.66 -16.41 -2.15
CA ALA A 363 -2.75 -15.29 -1.97
C ALA A 363 -3.47 -14.08 -1.32
N ILE A 364 -2.67 -13.09 -0.88
CA ILE A 364 -3.14 -11.79 -0.41
C ILE A 364 -2.70 -10.73 -1.41
N ASN A 365 -3.62 -9.86 -1.83
CA ASN A 365 -3.31 -8.69 -2.64
C ASN A 365 -3.26 -7.44 -1.74
N LEU A 366 -2.10 -6.80 -1.66
CA LEU A 366 -1.90 -5.57 -0.91
C LEU A 366 -2.16 -4.36 -1.81
N GLU A 367 -3.20 -3.57 -1.51
CA GLU A 367 -3.46 -2.33 -2.23
C GLU A 367 -2.69 -1.18 -1.58
N ILE A 368 -1.79 -0.57 -2.35
CA ILE A 368 -0.87 0.45 -1.90
C ILE A 368 -1.03 1.69 -2.77
N GLY A 369 -1.88 2.60 -2.36
CA GLY A 369 -1.99 3.95 -2.93
C GLY A 369 -1.17 4.92 -2.09
N VAL A 370 0.00 5.33 -2.56
CA VAL A 370 0.90 6.22 -1.84
C VAL A 370 0.65 7.68 -2.22
N GLY A 371 0.66 8.57 -1.24
CA GLY A 371 0.48 10.00 -1.45
C GLY A 371 -0.98 10.44 -1.57
N TYR A 372 -1.91 9.63 -1.09
CA TYR A 372 -3.33 9.92 -1.05
C TYR A 372 -3.86 10.04 0.38
N SER A 373 -4.87 10.87 0.58
CA SER A 373 -5.61 10.99 1.83
C SER A 373 -7.09 11.29 1.58
N PRO A 374 -8.00 10.90 2.48
CA PRO A 374 -7.78 10.30 3.80
C PRO A 374 -7.53 8.78 3.77
N MET A 375 -7.84 8.07 2.68
CA MET A 375 -7.87 6.62 2.58
C MET A 375 -6.75 6.07 1.66
N GLY A 376 -5.55 6.60 1.79
CA GLY A 376 -4.33 6.11 1.16
C GLY A 376 -3.24 5.90 2.19
N SER A 377 -2.09 5.40 1.74
CA SER A 377 -0.92 5.23 2.57
C SER A 377 -0.01 6.45 2.49
N ALA A 378 0.50 6.89 3.63
CA ALA A 378 1.53 7.92 3.65
C ALA A 378 2.82 7.40 3.00
N SER A 379 3.64 8.30 2.46
CA SER A 379 4.92 7.94 1.83
C SER A 379 5.84 7.22 2.81
N ARG A 380 6.48 6.17 2.31
CA ARG A 380 7.47 5.36 3.05
C ARG A 380 8.76 5.32 2.25
N ASP A 381 9.89 5.23 2.91
CA ASP A 381 11.13 4.97 2.20
C ASP A 381 11.26 3.48 1.80
N LEU A 382 12.23 3.18 0.96
CA LEU A 382 12.40 1.83 0.40
C LEU A 382 12.62 0.75 1.47
N ILE A 383 13.30 1.07 2.57
CA ILE A 383 13.52 0.12 3.67
C ILE A 383 12.23 -0.22 4.41
N ASP A 384 11.42 0.80 4.72
CA ASP A 384 10.16 0.56 5.41
C ASP A 384 9.17 -0.20 4.52
N PHE A 385 9.12 0.16 3.23
CA PHE A 385 8.33 -0.55 2.24
C PHE A 385 8.77 -2.02 2.11
N SER A 386 10.07 -2.29 2.00
CA SER A 386 10.63 -3.64 1.98
C SER A 386 10.23 -4.46 3.20
N ARG A 387 10.33 -3.85 4.40
CA ARG A 387 9.99 -4.52 5.67
C ARG A 387 8.51 -4.85 5.79
N MET A 388 7.64 -3.99 5.29
CA MET A 388 6.19 -4.27 5.25
C MET A 388 5.89 -5.51 4.39
N ILE A 389 6.50 -5.63 3.20
CA ILE A 389 6.34 -6.83 2.36
C ILE A 389 6.85 -8.09 3.09
N ASP A 390 8.02 -8.01 3.74
CA ASP A 390 8.57 -9.14 4.50
C ASP A 390 7.67 -9.53 5.68
N GLN A 391 7.06 -8.54 6.35
CA GLN A 391 6.10 -8.78 7.44
C GLN A 391 4.85 -9.52 6.94
N TRP A 392 4.27 -9.12 5.80
CA TRP A 392 3.12 -9.80 5.22
C TRP A 392 3.44 -11.22 4.75
N SER A 393 4.67 -11.49 4.32
CA SER A 393 5.10 -12.83 3.91
C SER A 393 5.11 -13.85 5.06
N VAL A 394 5.10 -13.39 6.33
CA VAL A 394 5.04 -14.27 7.51
C VAL A 394 3.72 -15.05 7.60
N LEU A 395 2.65 -14.57 6.95
CA LEU A 395 1.38 -15.32 6.85
C LEU A 395 1.51 -16.64 6.05
N GLY A 396 2.64 -16.87 5.38
CA GLY A 396 2.90 -18.09 4.61
C GLY A 396 2.17 -18.14 3.27
N LEU A 397 1.46 -17.09 2.90
CA LEU A 397 0.78 -16.96 1.61
C LEU A 397 1.60 -16.11 0.63
N PRO A 398 1.54 -16.44 -0.67
CA PRO A 398 2.03 -15.56 -1.72
C PRO A 398 1.37 -14.19 -1.66
N LEU A 399 2.11 -13.17 -2.09
CA LEU A 399 1.61 -11.80 -2.16
C LEU A 399 1.42 -11.37 -3.61
N GLN A 400 0.33 -10.67 -3.86
CA GLN A 400 0.18 -9.76 -4.99
C GLN A 400 0.20 -8.33 -4.46
N VAL A 401 0.61 -7.38 -5.26
CA VAL A 401 0.64 -5.97 -4.87
C VAL A 401 -0.01 -5.14 -5.96
N THR A 402 -1.02 -4.35 -5.60
CA THR A 402 -1.65 -3.39 -6.50
C THR A 402 -1.20 -1.99 -6.10
N LEU A 403 -0.55 -1.27 -7.03
CA LEU A 403 0.09 0.01 -6.80
C LEU A 403 -0.69 1.16 -7.42
N ALA A 404 -0.70 2.31 -6.73
CA ALA A 404 -1.11 3.60 -7.27
C ALA A 404 -0.19 4.70 -6.70
N PHE A 405 0.24 5.62 -7.58
CA PHE A 405 1.00 6.81 -7.23
C PHE A 405 0.62 7.97 -8.15
N PRO A 406 0.38 9.20 -7.64
CA PRO A 406 -0.15 10.28 -8.46
C PRO A 406 0.92 10.94 -9.35
N SER A 407 0.48 11.39 -10.53
CA SER A 407 1.28 12.18 -11.46
C SER A 407 0.98 13.68 -11.44
N ALA A 408 -0.02 14.10 -10.67
CA ALA A 408 -0.43 15.51 -10.50
C ALA A 408 -1.15 15.67 -9.17
N ALA A 409 -1.34 16.91 -8.71
CA ALA A 409 -2.01 17.23 -7.45
C ALA A 409 -3.32 18.02 -7.61
N GLU A 410 -3.65 18.42 -8.83
CA GLU A 410 -4.88 19.12 -9.14
C GLU A 410 -6.10 18.20 -8.98
N HIS A 411 -7.29 18.78 -8.96
CA HIS A 411 -8.52 18.00 -8.94
C HIS A 411 -8.66 17.16 -10.21
N ASP A 412 -8.93 15.85 -10.02
CA ASP A 412 -9.16 14.92 -11.13
C ASP A 412 -10.67 14.76 -11.37
N PRO A 413 -11.19 15.17 -12.55
CA PRO A 413 -12.62 15.12 -12.83
C PRO A 413 -13.18 13.68 -12.93
N ASN A 414 -12.31 12.68 -13.16
CA ASN A 414 -12.70 11.29 -13.34
C ASN A 414 -12.52 10.45 -12.06
N GLN A 415 -12.09 11.05 -10.95
CA GLN A 415 -12.02 10.33 -9.67
C GLN A 415 -13.41 9.98 -9.13
N THR A 416 -13.53 8.78 -8.56
CA THR A 416 -14.77 8.26 -7.98
C THR A 416 -14.79 8.30 -6.44
N THR A 417 -13.77 8.91 -5.84
CA THR A 417 -13.58 8.99 -4.38
C THR A 417 -13.19 10.40 -3.96
N ASP A 418 -13.28 10.69 -2.67
CA ASP A 418 -12.85 11.97 -2.08
C ASP A 418 -11.35 11.97 -1.73
N LEU A 419 -10.54 11.22 -2.45
CA LEU A 419 -9.10 11.19 -2.23
C LEU A 419 -8.45 12.47 -2.75
N GLU A 420 -7.62 13.06 -1.90
CA GLU A 420 -6.76 14.21 -2.25
C GLU A 420 -5.32 13.74 -2.39
N VAL A 421 -4.58 14.36 -3.31
CA VAL A 421 -3.16 14.10 -3.51
C VAL A 421 -2.33 14.96 -2.57
N ASP A 422 -1.46 14.33 -1.80
CA ASP A 422 -0.42 14.99 -1.02
C ASP A 422 0.79 15.26 -1.93
N ALA A 423 0.84 16.46 -2.51
CA ALA A 423 1.85 16.85 -3.49
C ALA A 423 3.30 16.80 -2.96
N ARG A 424 3.51 16.84 -1.64
CA ARG A 424 4.84 16.91 -0.99
C ARG A 424 5.24 15.60 -0.30
N SER A 425 4.46 14.55 -0.46
CA SER A 425 4.66 13.29 0.26
C SER A 425 5.99 12.61 -0.07
N TRP A 426 6.49 12.77 -1.30
CA TRP A 426 7.68 12.09 -1.80
C TRP A 426 8.80 13.06 -2.17
N LYS A 427 9.96 12.55 -2.63
CA LYS A 427 11.20 13.26 -2.97
C LYS A 427 11.01 14.44 -3.93
N ILE A 428 10.05 14.32 -4.83
CA ILE A 428 9.72 15.28 -5.87
C ILE A 428 8.24 15.61 -5.72
N LEU A 429 7.85 16.85 -6.00
CA LEU A 429 6.43 17.23 -6.05
C LEU A 429 5.68 16.35 -7.06
N ALA A 430 4.41 16.06 -6.77
CA ALA A 430 3.57 15.25 -7.64
C ALA A 430 3.63 15.74 -9.08
N SER A 431 4.12 14.89 -9.97
CA SER A 431 4.36 15.15 -11.39
C SER A 431 4.52 13.81 -12.13
N GLU A 432 4.41 13.82 -13.44
CA GLU A 432 4.67 12.60 -14.24
C GLU A 432 6.10 12.07 -14.06
N GLU A 433 7.08 12.94 -13.86
CA GLU A 433 8.44 12.54 -13.54
C GLU A 433 8.53 11.89 -12.16
N ALA A 434 7.83 12.42 -11.16
CA ALA A 434 7.75 11.83 -9.84
C ALA A 434 7.14 10.42 -9.90
N GLN A 435 6.04 10.24 -10.64
CA GLN A 435 5.41 8.96 -10.84
C GLN A 435 6.36 7.94 -11.51
N ALA A 436 7.05 8.36 -12.58
CA ALA A 436 8.01 7.52 -13.29
C ALA A 436 9.15 7.06 -12.39
N ARG A 437 9.78 7.98 -11.64
CA ARG A 437 10.88 7.68 -10.73
C ARG A 437 10.42 6.82 -9.54
N TRP A 438 9.21 7.04 -9.05
CA TRP A 438 8.64 6.21 -8.00
C TRP A 438 8.49 4.76 -8.47
N ILE A 439 8.00 4.53 -9.69
CA ILE A 439 7.91 3.20 -10.29
C ILE A 439 9.30 2.56 -10.40
N GLU A 440 10.30 3.30 -10.87
CA GLU A 440 11.68 2.82 -11.01
C GLU A 440 12.34 2.46 -9.67
N ASP A 441 11.94 3.08 -8.56
CA ASP A 441 12.45 2.78 -7.24
C ASP A 441 11.71 1.59 -6.58
N TYR A 442 10.38 1.54 -6.65
CA TYR A 442 9.57 0.62 -5.84
C TYR A 442 9.18 -0.69 -6.56
N VAL A 443 8.98 -0.67 -7.88
CA VAL A 443 8.65 -1.90 -8.61
C VAL A 443 9.81 -2.90 -8.59
N PRO A 444 11.07 -2.53 -8.86
CA PRO A 444 12.20 -3.46 -8.75
C PRO A 444 12.37 -4.05 -7.34
N LEU A 445 12.05 -3.28 -6.29
CA LEU A 445 12.05 -3.77 -4.92
C LEU A 445 11.04 -4.91 -4.73
N LEU A 446 9.84 -4.78 -5.28
CA LEU A 446 8.84 -5.84 -5.27
C LEU A 446 9.27 -7.05 -6.08
N LEU A 447 9.84 -6.83 -7.28
CA LEU A 447 10.38 -7.89 -8.12
C LEU A 447 11.54 -8.64 -7.45
N ALA A 448 12.29 -8.00 -6.57
CA ALA A 448 13.35 -8.63 -5.79
C ALA A 448 12.84 -9.58 -4.70
N LYS A 449 11.54 -9.52 -4.32
CA LYS A 449 10.93 -10.33 -3.26
C LYS A 449 10.34 -11.63 -3.80
N PRO A 450 10.85 -12.82 -3.40
CA PRO A 450 10.30 -14.10 -3.86
C PRO A 450 8.85 -14.35 -3.44
N SER A 451 8.41 -13.73 -2.32
CA SER A 451 7.02 -13.81 -1.84
C SER A 451 6.03 -13.06 -2.73
N VAL A 452 6.49 -12.13 -3.58
CA VAL A 452 5.64 -11.35 -4.48
C VAL A 452 5.52 -12.07 -5.82
N LEU A 453 4.34 -12.64 -6.09
CA LEU A 453 4.06 -13.36 -7.33
C LEU A 453 3.48 -12.46 -8.43
N ALA A 454 2.89 -11.32 -8.06
CA ALA A 454 2.34 -10.38 -9.04
C ALA A 454 2.44 -8.93 -8.55
N VAL A 455 2.70 -8.03 -9.48
CA VAL A 455 2.63 -6.59 -9.28
C VAL A 455 1.65 -6.04 -10.31
N PHE A 456 0.61 -5.36 -9.84
CA PHE A 456 -0.39 -4.72 -10.69
C PHE A 456 -0.35 -3.21 -10.52
N TRP A 457 -0.47 -2.49 -11.62
CA TRP A 457 -0.79 -1.08 -11.61
C TRP A 457 -2.30 -0.88 -11.54
N ASN A 458 -2.79 0.10 -10.78
CA ASN A 458 -4.21 0.22 -10.45
C ASN A 458 -5.10 0.45 -11.68
N HIS A 459 -4.71 1.36 -12.59
CA HIS A 459 -5.42 1.60 -13.85
C HIS A 459 -4.49 2.17 -14.93
N LEU A 460 -4.85 1.94 -16.19
CA LEU A 460 -4.04 2.37 -17.33
C LEU A 460 -4.25 3.85 -17.67
N SER A 461 -5.48 4.32 -17.77
CA SER A 461 -5.81 5.63 -18.32
C SER A 461 -6.63 6.47 -17.34
N ASP A 462 -6.26 7.76 -17.22
CA ASP A 462 -7.05 8.74 -16.46
C ASP A 462 -8.32 9.20 -17.19
N ALA A 463 -8.59 8.73 -18.40
CA ALA A 463 -9.81 9.05 -19.14
C ALA A 463 -11.07 8.35 -18.60
N GLN A 464 -10.89 7.24 -17.88
CA GLN A 464 -11.98 6.43 -17.34
C GLN A 464 -12.21 6.73 -15.85
N PRO A 465 -13.40 6.46 -15.30
CA PRO A 465 -13.63 6.56 -13.85
C PRO A 465 -12.61 5.70 -13.06
N HIS A 466 -11.98 6.28 -12.06
CA HIS A 466 -10.97 5.59 -11.25
C HIS A 466 -10.99 6.05 -9.78
N ARG A 467 -10.42 5.19 -8.92
CA ARG A 467 -10.34 5.44 -7.47
C ARG A 467 -9.25 6.43 -7.10
N PHE A 468 -8.05 6.27 -7.68
CA PHE A 468 -6.85 7.02 -7.30
C PHE A 468 -6.60 8.15 -8.31
N PRO A 469 -6.79 9.43 -7.91
CA PRO A 469 -6.59 10.57 -8.81
C PRO A 469 -5.21 10.56 -9.46
N HIS A 470 -5.17 10.81 -10.77
CA HIS A 470 -3.93 10.95 -11.56
C HIS A 470 -2.97 9.76 -11.50
N ALA A 471 -3.42 8.57 -11.07
CA ALA A 471 -2.55 7.40 -11.03
C ALA A 471 -2.39 6.67 -12.36
N GLY A 472 -3.18 7.00 -13.40
CA GLY A 472 -3.04 6.39 -14.73
C GLY A 472 -1.66 6.59 -15.35
N LEU A 473 -1.31 5.69 -16.25
CA LEU A 473 -0.06 5.72 -17.05
C LEU A 473 -0.26 6.43 -18.39
N VAL A 474 -1.52 6.66 -18.76
CA VAL A 474 -1.96 7.32 -19.98
C VAL A 474 -2.85 8.49 -19.60
N ARG A 475 -2.61 9.64 -20.22
CA ARG A 475 -3.42 10.87 -20.00
C ARG A 475 -4.83 10.71 -20.56
N PRO A 476 -5.78 11.60 -20.18
CA PRO A 476 -7.13 11.58 -20.73
C PRO A 476 -7.19 11.75 -22.26
N ASP A 477 -6.19 12.37 -22.87
CA ASP A 477 -6.05 12.55 -24.32
C ASP A 477 -5.47 11.34 -25.06
N GLY A 478 -5.16 10.24 -24.36
CA GLY A 478 -4.60 9.02 -24.90
C GLY A 478 -3.06 9.00 -24.99
N GLN A 479 -2.37 10.11 -24.64
CA GLN A 479 -0.91 10.14 -24.67
C GLN A 479 -0.32 9.41 -23.46
N ALA A 480 0.73 8.62 -23.70
CA ALA A 480 1.46 7.94 -22.63
C ALA A 480 2.23 8.95 -21.75
N LYS A 481 2.17 8.77 -20.43
CA LYS A 481 3.00 9.52 -19.47
C LYS A 481 4.42 8.95 -19.40
N ALA A 482 5.35 9.70 -18.79
CA ALA A 482 6.72 9.22 -18.54
C ALA A 482 6.74 7.89 -17.76
N ALA A 483 5.80 7.69 -16.85
CA ALA A 483 5.63 6.46 -16.08
C ALA A 483 5.38 5.22 -16.95
N HIS A 484 4.66 5.36 -18.07
CA HIS A 484 4.45 4.25 -19.01
C HIS A 484 5.78 3.79 -19.63
N ALA A 485 6.65 4.71 -20.00
CA ALA A 485 7.98 4.37 -20.53
C ALA A 485 8.83 3.63 -19.49
N SER A 486 8.71 3.97 -18.20
CA SER A 486 9.38 3.24 -17.12
C SER A 486 8.83 1.82 -16.96
N ILE A 487 7.51 1.63 -17.09
CA ILE A 487 6.87 0.30 -17.11
C ILE A 487 7.41 -0.54 -18.27
N VAL A 488 7.47 0.00 -19.49
CA VAL A 488 7.98 -0.70 -20.68
C VAL A 488 9.44 -1.12 -20.46
N ARG A 489 10.30 -0.22 -19.99
CA ARG A 489 11.70 -0.56 -19.66
C ARG A 489 11.82 -1.69 -18.65
N LEU A 490 11.03 -1.67 -17.59
CA LEU A 490 11.01 -2.76 -16.61
C LEU A 490 10.57 -4.08 -17.23
N ARG A 491 9.57 -4.02 -18.12
CA ARG A 491 9.11 -5.18 -18.87
C ARG A 491 10.23 -5.78 -19.73
N GLU A 492 10.96 -4.95 -20.48
CA GLU A 492 12.08 -5.38 -21.33
C GLU A 492 13.25 -5.94 -20.53
N LEU A 493 13.51 -5.41 -19.32
CA LEU A 493 14.61 -5.84 -18.47
C LEU A 493 14.36 -7.18 -17.77
N HIS A 494 13.12 -7.52 -17.50
CA HIS A 494 12.82 -8.63 -16.60
C HIS A 494 11.98 -9.75 -17.22
N TRP A 495 11.37 -9.54 -18.40
CA TRP A 495 10.55 -10.51 -19.16
C TRP A 495 10.92 -10.50 -20.65
#